data_2ba6081d46fb6c67db8e3993252a0077
#
_entry.id   2ba6081d46fb6c67db8e3993252a0077
#
_cell.length_a   1.000
_cell.length_b   1.000
_cell.length_c   1.000
_cell.angle_alpha   90.00
_cell.angle_beta   90.00
_cell.angle_gamma   90.00
#
_symmetry.space_group_name_H-M   'P 1'
#
loop_
_entity.id
_entity.type
_entity.pdbx_description
1 polymer ?
#
loop_
_entity_poly.entity_id
_entity_poly.type
_entity_poly.pdbx_seq_one_letter_code
_entity_poly.pdbx_strand_id
1 'polypeptide(L)'
;MKESVAIVGSGVSGLTAAYLLRETHKVTLFESDNRFGGHAHTHSVDSQRIDSGFIVHNERTYPNLIRIFSELNIPTQVTEMTMSIDCAGCGLQYVGGRGAKGILAKPIKLLDPRFVKMLFDVPRFYKQARKLLKEDLDSSVTWGQFLSENKFSNYFIKHYAIPVVSCVWSSGDGDSLQYPAKHLFEFLNHHGMLELGNSPIWKTVVGGSNTYVEAIVKLIPDARKEKVTSVIRFEDYVEVNGARFDRVIIATHADSALEILKDVTSEERANLADITYSRNKTVLHKDASVLPKSTKARASWNYKMQDCRKESGQVLVSYWMNLLMNLKANSDYVVTLNGEIPEEKVIATMHYEHPVFTVKAVNAAAFLRNAGGPRLAFAGAHLGWGFHEDGARSGVAAARKFGAIW
;
A
#
# COMPACT_ATOMS: atom_id res chain seq x y z
N MET A 1 -0.71 -38.76 4.45
CA MET A 1 -1.08 -37.94 3.26
C MET A 1 -0.80 -36.47 3.61
N LYS A 2 -0.43 -35.61 2.64
CA LYS A 2 -0.31 -34.19 2.90
C LYS A 2 -1.69 -33.58 3.21
N GLU A 3 -1.81 -32.74 4.24
CA GLU A 3 -3.03 -31.97 4.50
C GLU A 3 -3.35 -31.06 3.31
N SER A 4 -4.65 -30.89 3.03
CA SER A 4 -5.16 -30.01 1.98
C SER A 4 -5.44 -28.61 2.52
N VAL A 5 -4.98 -27.58 1.80
CA VAL A 5 -5.20 -26.18 2.19
C VAL A 5 -5.80 -25.41 1.03
N ALA A 6 -6.95 -24.80 1.26
CA ALA A 6 -7.52 -23.80 0.36
C ALA A 6 -6.96 -22.43 0.70
N ILE A 7 -6.52 -21.68 -0.31
CA ILE A 7 -6.09 -20.29 -0.16
C ILE A 7 -6.98 -19.42 -1.03
N VAL A 8 -7.73 -18.53 -0.41
CA VAL A 8 -8.73 -17.68 -1.08
C VAL A 8 -8.18 -16.29 -1.26
N GLY A 9 -7.90 -15.92 -2.50
CA GLY A 9 -7.25 -14.68 -2.92
C GLY A 9 -5.78 -14.85 -3.26
N SER A 10 -5.40 -14.38 -4.45
CA SER A 10 -4.03 -14.46 -4.97
C SER A 10 -3.26 -13.14 -4.91
N GLY A 11 -3.63 -12.22 -4.02
CA GLY A 11 -2.78 -11.10 -3.65
C GLY A 11 -1.47 -11.58 -3.01
N VAL A 12 -0.56 -10.66 -2.72
CA VAL A 12 0.77 -11.00 -2.14
C VAL A 12 0.66 -11.89 -0.90
N SER A 13 -0.38 -11.72 -0.07
CA SER A 13 -0.60 -12.53 1.14
C SER A 13 -0.88 -14.00 0.81
N GLY A 14 -1.84 -14.23 -0.10
CA GLY A 14 -2.20 -15.58 -0.53
C GLY A 14 -1.09 -16.25 -1.32
N LEU A 15 -0.41 -15.53 -2.22
CA LEU A 15 0.75 -16.03 -2.96
C LEU A 15 1.88 -16.42 -2.03
N THR A 16 2.20 -15.61 -1.02
CA THR A 16 3.22 -15.92 -0.02
C THR A 16 2.85 -17.19 0.75
N ALA A 17 1.61 -17.30 1.24
CA ALA A 17 1.14 -18.47 1.96
C ALA A 17 1.19 -19.73 1.07
N ALA A 18 0.74 -19.64 -0.19
CA ALA A 18 0.79 -20.73 -1.15
C ALA A 18 2.22 -21.19 -1.42
N TYR A 19 3.12 -20.24 -1.64
CA TYR A 19 4.56 -20.51 -1.84
C TYR A 19 5.16 -21.30 -0.68
N LEU A 20 4.86 -20.92 0.56
CA LEU A 20 5.43 -21.54 1.75
C LEU A 20 4.85 -22.94 2.03
N LEU A 21 3.56 -23.14 1.76
CA LEU A 21 2.88 -24.41 2.04
C LEU A 21 3.02 -25.46 0.93
N ARG A 22 3.43 -25.07 -0.30
CA ARG A 22 3.46 -25.95 -1.47
C ARG A 22 4.19 -27.28 -1.29
N GLU A 23 5.28 -27.26 -0.50
CA GLU A 23 6.11 -28.45 -0.30
C GLU A 23 5.52 -29.43 0.74
N THR A 24 4.77 -28.92 1.72
CA THR A 24 4.27 -29.68 2.86
C THR A 24 2.78 -30.01 2.74
N HIS A 25 2.01 -29.23 1.99
CA HIS A 25 0.57 -29.36 1.85
C HIS A 25 0.14 -29.54 0.39
N LYS A 26 -1.10 -30.03 0.19
CA LYS A 26 -1.80 -29.98 -1.08
C LYS A 26 -2.52 -28.62 -1.16
N VAL A 27 -1.91 -27.66 -1.83
CA VAL A 27 -2.42 -26.29 -1.94
C VAL A 27 -3.36 -26.15 -3.14
N THR A 28 -4.55 -25.61 -2.92
CA THR A 28 -5.45 -25.06 -3.95
C THR A 28 -5.55 -23.56 -3.77
N LEU A 29 -5.14 -22.79 -4.78
CA LEU A 29 -5.21 -21.32 -4.78
C LEU A 29 -6.39 -20.85 -5.62
N PHE A 30 -7.28 -20.06 -5.02
CA PHE A 30 -8.47 -19.49 -5.66
C PHE A 30 -8.28 -17.99 -5.93
N GLU A 31 -8.68 -17.53 -7.11
CA GLU A 31 -8.70 -16.11 -7.50
C GLU A 31 -10.02 -15.76 -8.19
N SER A 32 -10.65 -14.70 -7.77
CA SER A 32 -11.92 -14.23 -8.34
C SER A 32 -11.77 -13.42 -9.62
N ASP A 33 -10.57 -12.83 -9.84
CA ASP A 33 -10.26 -12.03 -11.04
C ASP A 33 -9.77 -12.95 -12.19
N ASN A 34 -9.71 -12.40 -13.38
CA ASN A 34 -9.16 -13.07 -14.57
C ASN A 34 -7.62 -13.16 -14.56
N ARG A 35 -6.95 -12.56 -13.56
CA ARG A 35 -5.51 -12.57 -13.35
C ARG A 35 -5.15 -12.84 -11.89
N PHE A 36 -4.00 -13.45 -11.65
CA PHE A 36 -3.41 -13.58 -10.32
C PHE A 36 -2.61 -12.31 -9.95
N GLY A 37 -2.40 -12.07 -8.66
CA GLY A 37 -1.48 -11.07 -8.13
C GLY A 37 -2.10 -9.90 -7.38
N GLY A 38 -3.43 -9.70 -7.44
CA GLY A 38 -4.07 -8.57 -6.75
C GLY A 38 -3.47 -7.22 -7.17
N HIS A 39 -2.91 -6.46 -6.21
CA HIS A 39 -2.23 -5.17 -6.47
C HIS A 39 -0.85 -5.31 -7.17
N ALA A 40 -0.28 -6.49 -7.31
CA ALA A 40 0.83 -6.72 -8.23
C ALA A 40 0.26 -6.84 -9.66
N HIS A 41 0.23 -5.71 -10.37
CA HIS A 41 -0.43 -5.58 -11.66
C HIS A 41 0.46 -4.84 -12.65
N THR A 42 1.01 -5.60 -13.60
CA THR A 42 1.88 -5.10 -14.66
C THR A 42 1.15 -5.08 -16.01
N HIS A 43 1.20 -3.96 -16.70
CA HIS A 43 0.66 -3.77 -18.05
C HIS A 43 1.79 -3.84 -19.08
N SER A 44 1.52 -4.47 -20.22
CA SER A 44 2.44 -4.49 -21.36
C SER A 44 2.01 -3.44 -22.38
N VAL A 45 2.82 -2.39 -22.56
CA VAL A 45 2.51 -1.24 -23.43
C VAL A 45 3.77 -0.80 -24.16
N ASP A 46 3.73 -0.66 -25.47
CA ASP A 46 4.85 -0.18 -26.30
C ASP A 46 6.20 -0.84 -25.95
N SER A 47 6.21 -2.17 -25.79
CA SER A 47 7.36 -2.97 -25.34
C SER A 47 7.85 -2.66 -23.92
N GLN A 48 7.14 -1.84 -23.14
CA GLN A 48 7.41 -1.58 -21.73
C GLN A 48 6.51 -2.47 -20.85
N ARG A 49 7.03 -2.79 -19.65
CA ARG A 49 6.29 -3.48 -18.58
C ARG A 49 6.08 -2.47 -17.46
N ILE A 50 4.84 -2.06 -17.20
CA ILE A 50 4.51 -0.92 -16.34
C ILE A 50 3.57 -1.38 -15.23
N ASP A 51 4.02 -1.24 -13.98
CA ASP A 51 3.20 -1.53 -12.80
C ASP A 51 2.21 -0.41 -12.51
N SER A 52 1.01 -0.75 -12.07
CA SER A 52 -0.03 0.22 -11.70
C SER A 52 -0.46 0.15 -10.23
N GLY A 53 -0.05 -0.89 -9.50
CA GLY A 53 -0.36 -1.07 -8.07
C GLY A 53 0.91 -1.10 -7.23
N PHE A 54 1.46 -2.29 -6.94
CA PHE A 54 2.75 -2.41 -6.26
C PHE A 54 3.91 -2.06 -7.20
N ILE A 55 4.77 -1.11 -6.80
CA ILE A 55 5.85 -0.58 -7.65
C ILE A 55 7.22 -0.70 -6.97
N VAL A 56 7.33 -0.30 -5.69
CA VAL A 56 8.62 -0.11 -5.02
C VAL A 56 8.75 -0.90 -3.73
N HIS A 57 9.97 -1.30 -3.41
CA HIS A 57 10.36 -1.98 -2.18
C HIS A 57 11.78 -1.53 -1.76
N ASN A 58 12.22 -1.93 -0.59
CA ASN A 58 13.59 -1.69 -0.12
C ASN A 58 14.06 -2.81 0.81
N GLU A 59 15.35 -2.97 0.99
CA GLU A 59 15.92 -4.07 1.77
C GLU A 59 15.71 -3.92 3.28
N ARG A 60 15.45 -2.70 3.77
CA ARG A 60 15.29 -2.45 5.22
C ARG A 60 13.93 -2.86 5.75
N THR A 61 12.87 -2.56 4.99
CA THR A 61 11.48 -2.69 5.46
C THR A 61 10.66 -3.76 4.73
N TYR A 62 11.28 -4.51 3.79
CA TYR A 62 10.63 -5.55 3.00
C TYR A 62 11.34 -6.93 3.12
N PRO A 63 11.67 -7.43 4.34
CA PRO A 63 12.51 -8.62 4.49
C PRO A 63 11.88 -9.89 3.92
N ASN A 64 10.56 -10.10 4.10
CA ASN A 64 9.89 -11.30 3.58
C ASN A 64 9.84 -11.29 2.05
N LEU A 65 9.48 -10.15 1.47
CA LEU A 65 9.38 -10.01 0.02
C LEU A 65 10.76 -10.15 -0.65
N ILE A 66 11.81 -9.56 -0.07
CA ILE A 66 13.20 -9.68 -0.55
C ILE A 66 13.67 -11.14 -0.50
N ARG A 67 13.31 -11.86 0.56
CA ARG A 67 13.65 -13.28 0.66
C ARG A 67 12.96 -14.10 -0.44
N ILE A 68 11.67 -13.87 -0.69
CA ILE A 68 10.93 -14.50 -1.80
C ILE A 68 11.59 -14.17 -3.14
N PHE A 69 11.94 -12.90 -3.38
CA PHE A 69 12.61 -12.48 -4.61
C PHE A 69 13.96 -13.17 -4.79
N SER A 70 14.74 -13.29 -3.71
CA SER A 70 16.02 -14.01 -3.73
C SER A 70 15.85 -15.49 -4.05
N GLU A 71 14.93 -16.18 -3.38
CA GLU A 71 14.67 -17.61 -3.58
C GLU A 71 14.14 -17.92 -5.00
N LEU A 72 13.41 -16.99 -5.59
CA LEU A 72 12.84 -17.11 -6.96
C LEU A 72 13.72 -16.47 -8.04
N ASN A 73 14.89 -15.93 -7.69
CA ASN A 73 15.79 -15.21 -8.61
C ASN A 73 15.10 -14.07 -9.36
N ILE A 74 14.24 -13.30 -8.67
CA ILE A 74 13.54 -12.14 -9.25
C ILE A 74 14.50 -10.94 -9.28
N PRO A 75 14.83 -10.41 -10.46
CA PRO A 75 15.76 -9.30 -10.57
C PRO A 75 15.10 -7.98 -10.13
N THR A 76 15.87 -7.16 -9.42
CA THR A 76 15.44 -5.83 -8.97
C THR A 76 16.45 -4.77 -9.34
N GLN A 77 16.03 -3.51 -9.46
CA GLN A 77 16.90 -2.37 -9.79
C GLN A 77 16.61 -1.19 -8.88
N VAL A 78 17.63 -0.37 -8.62
CA VAL A 78 17.50 0.87 -7.83
C VAL A 78 16.58 1.85 -8.55
N THR A 79 15.76 2.56 -7.80
CA THR A 79 14.87 3.60 -8.32
C THR A 79 14.90 4.85 -7.46
N GLU A 80 14.44 5.97 -8.02
CA GLU A 80 14.26 7.23 -7.29
C GLU A 80 12.88 7.25 -6.62
N MET A 81 12.86 7.53 -5.31
CA MET A 81 11.65 7.70 -4.52
C MET A 81 11.59 9.11 -3.97
N THR A 82 10.85 9.96 -4.65
CA THR A 82 10.70 11.39 -4.33
C THR A 82 9.23 11.80 -4.44
N MET A 83 8.84 12.85 -3.71
CA MET A 83 7.47 13.36 -3.70
C MET A 83 7.45 14.86 -3.98
N SER A 84 6.70 15.26 -5.00
CA SER A 84 6.42 16.64 -5.34
C SER A 84 5.09 17.10 -4.74
N ILE A 85 5.08 18.32 -4.24
CA ILE A 85 3.87 19.05 -3.89
C ILE A 85 3.70 20.21 -4.85
N ASP A 86 2.58 20.23 -5.56
CA ASP A 86 2.22 21.30 -6.51
C ASP A 86 0.84 21.87 -6.16
N CYS A 87 0.81 23.07 -5.58
CA CYS A 87 -0.40 23.77 -5.21
C CYS A 87 -0.68 24.92 -6.19
N ALA A 88 -1.71 24.80 -7.02
CA ALA A 88 -2.11 25.85 -7.95
C ALA A 88 -2.64 27.09 -7.21
N GLY A 89 -3.35 26.94 -6.09
CA GLY A 89 -3.97 28.03 -5.33
C GLY A 89 -2.99 29.02 -4.72
N CYS A 90 -1.85 28.56 -4.16
CA CYS A 90 -0.82 29.44 -3.61
C CYS A 90 0.46 29.46 -4.44
N GLY A 91 0.56 28.63 -5.48
CA GLY A 91 1.69 28.52 -6.37
C GLY A 91 2.94 27.91 -5.73
N LEU A 92 2.81 27.15 -4.62
CA LEU A 92 3.91 26.40 -4.03
C LEU A 92 4.26 25.20 -4.92
N GLN A 93 5.55 25.01 -5.16
CA GLN A 93 6.10 23.79 -5.75
C GLN A 93 7.41 23.45 -5.05
N TYR A 94 7.52 22.22 -4.53
CA TYR A 94 8.77 21.70 -3.98
C TYR A 94 8.81 20.17 -4.09
N VAL A 95 10.00 19.58 -3.96
CA VAL A 95 10.20 18.12 -3.99
C VAL A 95 10.88 17.67 -2.70
N GLY A 96 10.21 16.80 -1.97
CA GLY A 96 10.79 16.04 -0.87
C GLY A 96 11.65 14.88 -1.38
N GLY A 97 12.71 14.53 -0.63
CA GLY A 97 13.64 13.46 -1.00
C GLY A 97 14.84 13.88 -1.85
N ARG A 98 14.88 15.12 -2.36
CA ARG A 98 16.03 15.68 -3.12
C ARG A 98 16.84 16.74 -2.34
N GLY A 99 16.65 16.82 -1.01
CA GLY A 99 17.33 17.80 -0.17
C GLY A 99 17.11 19.25 -0.64
N ALA A 100 18.14 20.09 -0.52
CA ALA A 100 18.05 21.51 -0.89
C ALA A 100 17.62 21.73 -2.35
N LYS A 101 18.06 20.89 -3.29
CA LYS A 101 17.67 21.01 -4.71
C LYS A 101 16.16 20.87 -4.91
N GLY A 102 15.53 20.00 -4.14
CA GLY A 102 14.07 19.80 -4.20
C GLY A 102 13.30 20.98 -3.57
N ILE A 103 13.77 21.50 -2.43
CA ILE A 103 13.19 22.67 -1.76
C ILE A 103 13.27 23.90 -2.66
N LEU A 104 14.36 24.02 -3.41
CA LEU A 104 14.65 25.13 -4.35
C LEU A 104 14.05 24.91 -5.75
N ALA A 105 13.15 23.94 -5.95
CA ALA A 105 12.48 23.76 -7.25
C ALA A 105 11.76 25.05 -7.73
N LYS A 106 11.27 25.88 -6.77
CA LYS A 106 10.73 27.22 -7.01
C LYS A 106 11.30 28.23 -6.01
N PRO A 107 12.51 28.78 -6.22
CA PRO A 107 13.26 29.55 -5.22
C PRO A 107 12.52 30.79 -4.69
N ILE A 108 11.68 31.43 -5.49
CA ILE A 108 10.88 32.61 -5.09
C ILE A 108 9.99 32.31 -3.86
N LYS A 109 9.67 31.04 -3.59
CA LYS A 109 8.88 30.63 -2.43
C LYS A 109 9.61 30.76 -1.10
N LEU A 110 10.92 30.90 -1.10
CA LEU A 110 11.68 31.26 0.11
C LEU A 110 11.36 32.68 0.65
N LEU A 111 10.76 33.53 -0.18
CA LEU A 111 10.24 34.84 0.25
C LEU A 111 8.87 34.75 0.95
N ASP A 112 8.18 33.59 0.89
CA ASP A 112 6.94 33.35 1.63
C ASP A 112 7.25 32.89 3.06
N PRO A 113 6.99 33.69 4.10
CA PRO A 113 7.32 33.35 5.48
C PRO A 113 6.57 32.09 5.97
N ARG A 114 5.41 31.76 5.37
CA ARG A 114 4.64 30.56 5.70
C ARG A 114 5.39 29.31 5.24
N PHE A 115 6.01 29.36 4.04
CA PHE A 115 6.82 28.27 3.53
C PHE A 115 8.09 28.08 4.36
N VAL A 116 8.78 29.17 4.69
CA VAL A 116 9.97 29.12 5.56
C VAL A 116 9.62 28.53 6.91
N LYS A 117 8.49 28.95 7.55
CA LYS A 117 8.02 28.36 8.80
C LYS A 117 7.75 26.86 8.66
N MET A 118 7.12 26.43 7.57
CA MET A 118 6.87 25.02 7.28
C MET A 118 8.18 24.21 7.26
N LEU A 119 9.24 24.74 6.67
CA LEU A 119 10.56 24.08 6.63
C LEU A 119 11.14 23.85 8.05
N PHE A 120 10.87 24.74 9.01
CA PHE A 120 11.23 24.54 10.42
C PHE A 120 10.24 23.61 11.15
N ASP A 121 8.97 23.58 10.75
CA ASP A 121 7.97 22.70 11.33
C ASP A 121 8.25 21.20 11.01
N VAL A 122 8.86 20.88 9.86
CA VAL A 122 9.21 19.50 9.48
C VAL A 122 10.15 18.82 10.49
N PRO A 123 11.36 19.34 10.78
CA PRO A 123 12.25 18.72 11.77
C PRO A 123 11.68 18.77 13.20
N ARG A 124 10.85 19.79 13.54
CA ARG A 124 10.12 19.85 14.79
C ARG A 124 9.14 18.68 14.91
N PHE A 125 8.40 18.40 13.85
CA PHE A 125 7.51 17.23 13.76
C PHE A 125 8.29 15.93 13.97
N TYR A 126 9.40 15.72 13.27
CA TYR A 126 10.21 14.50 13.40
C TYR A 126 10.67 14.29 14.86
N LYS A 127 11.14 15.35 15.51
CA LYS A 127 11.58 15.29 16.90
C LYS A 127 10.42 14.90 17.85
N GLN A 128 9.25 15.50 17.67
CA GLN A 128 8.07 15.24 18.51
C GLN A 128 7.53 13.83 18.29
N ALA A 129 7.40 13.38 17.05
CA ALA A 129 6.93 12.04 16.73
C ALA A 129 7.83 10.96 17.35
N ARG A 130 9.16 11.09 17.21
CA ARG A 130 10.11 10.15 17.82
C ARG A 130 10.10 10.20 19.36
N LYS A 131 9.85 11.37 19.96
CA LYS A 131 9.71 11.49 21.42
C LYS A 131 8.48 10.70 21.89
N LEU A 132 7.33 10.92 21.26
CA LEU A 132 6.07 10.27 21.64
C LEU A 132 6.10 8.75 21.42
N LEU A 133 6.82 8.25 20.40
CA LEU A 133 7.03 6.80 20.23
C LEU A 133 7.80 6.17 21.39
N LYS A 134 8.71 6.93 22.06
CA LYS A 134 9.44 6.46 23.25
C LYS A 134 8.60 6.54 24.53
N GLU A 135 7.65 7.47 24.59
CA GLU A 135 6.78 7.72 25.74
C GLU A 135 5.47 6.91 25.68
N ASP A 136 5.35 5.95 24.75
CA ASP A 136 4.18 5.12 24.52
C ASP A 136 2.89 5.93 24.29
N LEU A 137 2.86 6.70 23.21
CA LEU A 137 1.71 7.51 22.80
C LEU A 137 0.41 6.70 22.85
N ASP A 138 -0.64 7.28 23.42
CA ASP A 138 -1.98 6.72 23.42
C ASP A 138 -2.43 6.45 21.95
N SER A 139 -2.80 5.20 21.70
CA SER A 139 -3.23 4.72 20.38
C SER A 139 -4.56 5.34 19.90
N SER A 140 -5.31 5.99 20.79
CA SER A 140 -6.56 6.69 20.45
C SER A 140 -6.36 8.08 19.84
N VAL A 141 -5.16 8.68 20.01
CA VAL A 141 -4.85 10.02 19.47
C VAL A 141 -4.80 9.97 17.94
N THR A 142 -5.59 10.84 17.30
CA THR A 142 -5.57 10.97 15.84
C THR A 142 -4.47 11.92 15.37
N TRP A 143 -4.10 11.80 14.08
CA TRP A 143 -3.14 12.72 13.44
C TRP A 143 -3.58 14.19 13.54
N GLY A 144 -4.87 14.45 13.30
CA GLY A 144 -5.44 15.79 13.43
C GLY A 144 -5.35 16.36 14.85
N GLN A 145 -5.65 15.55 15.86
CA GLN A 145 -5.50 15.93 17.27
C GLN A 145 -4.05 16.27 17.60
N PHE A 146 -3.11 15.38 17.24
CA PHE A 146 -1.68 15.63 17.44
C PHE A 146 -1.22 16.96 16.81
N LEU A 147 -1.62 17.24 15.56
CA LEU A 147 -1.26 18.46 14.85
C LEU A 147 -1.81 19.71 15.55
N SER A 148 -3.05 19.65 16.02
CA SER A 148 -3.74 20.75 16.72
C SER A 148 -3.10 21.03 18.09
N GLU A 149 -2.93 20.01 18.93
CA GLU A 149 -2.35 20.13 20.28
C GLU A 149 -0.91 20.65 20.24
N ASN A 150 -0.14 20.26 19.24
CA ASN A 150 1.23 20.73 19.04
C ASN A 150 1.32 22.03 18.26
N LYS A 151 0.19 22.70 17.97
CA LYS A 151 0.11 24.02 17.31
C LYS A 151 0.93 24.10 16.02
N PHE A 152 0.81 23.10 15.15
CA PHE A 152 1.36 23.15 13.82
C PHE A 152 0.58 24.15 12.95
N SER A 153 1.31 24.86 12.05
CA SER A 153 0.67 25.86 11.20
C SER A 153 -0.26 25.20 10.19
N ASN A 154 -1.38 25.84 9.84
CA ASN A 154 -2.28 25.36 8.81
C ASN A 154 -1.55 25.17 7.45
N TYR A 155 -0.54 25.99 7.19
CA TYR A 155 0.28 25.85 6.00
C TYR A 155 1.09 24.56 5.99
N PHE A 156 1.69 24.17 7.13
CA PHE A 156 2.35 22.86 7.32
C PHE A 156 1.34 21.71 7.17
N ILE A 157 0.17 21.84 7.80
CA ILE A 157 -0.87 20.80 7.73
C ILE A 157 -1.26 20.53 6.29
N LYS A 158 -1.59 21.56 5.53
CA LYS A 158 -2.07 21.43 4.13
C LYS A 158 -1.00 21.03 3.12
N HIS A 159 0.26 21.49 3.29
CA HIS A 159 1.30 21.28 2.28
C HIS A 159 2.34 20.22 2.65
N TYR A 160 2.28 19.66 3.86
CA TYR A 160 3.18 18.59 4.27
C TYR A 160 2.43 17.43 4.96
N ALA A 161 1.72 17.71 6.06
CA ALA A 161 1.15 16.69 6.92
C ALA A 161 0.10 15.83 6.23
N ILE A 162 -0.91 16.45 5.59
CA ILE A 162 -1.94 15.76 4.81
C ILE A 162 -1.32 15.08 3.58
N PRO A 163 -0.53 15.76 2.71
CA PRO A 163 0.07 15.12 1.55
C PRO A 163 0.90 13.87 1.85
N VAL A 164 1.63 13.83 2.95
CA VAL A 164 2.41 12.64 3.34
C VAL A 164 1.48 11.45 3.57
N VAL A 165 0.39 11.62 4.33
CA VAL A 165 -0.56 10.53 4.60
C VAL A 165 -1.35 10.17 3.34
N SER A 166 -1.85 11.17 2.62
CA SER A 166 -2.64 10.97 1.40
C SER A 166 -1.86 10.25 0.30
N CYS A 167 -0.59 10.59 0.08
CA CYS A 167 0.25 9.90 -0.91
C CYS A 167 0.55 8.46 -0.51
N VAL A 168 0.74 8.20 0.78
CA VAL A 168 1.13 6.89 1.30
C VAL A 168 -0.06 5.91 1.30
N TRP A 169 -1.26 6.38 1.68
CA TRP A 169 -2.46 5.52 1.83
C TRP A 169 -3.61 5.85 0.89
N SER A 170 -3.40 6.72 -0.08
CA SER A 170 -4.42 7.08 -1.08
C SER A 170 -5.73 7.58 -0.47
N SER A 171 -5.65 8.32 0.65
CA SER A 171 -6.79 8.84 1.43
C SER A 171 -7.00 10.34 1.21
N GLY A 172 -8.26 10.80 1.29
CA GLY A 172 -8.61 12.23 1.24
C GLY A 172 -8.16 13.00 2.50
N ASP A 173 -8.33 14.33 2.47
CA ASP A 173 -7.87 15.23 3.55
C ASP A 173 -8.49 14.86 4.91
N GLY A 174 -9.79 14.61 4.95
CA GLY A 174 -10.53 14.29 6.18
C GLY A 174 -10.08 12.95 6.79
N ASP A 175 -10.01 11.92 5.97
CA ASP A 175 -9.59 10.57 6.39
C ASP A 175 -8.14 10.60 6.88
N SER A 176 -7.26 11.37 6.20
CA SER A 176 -5.86 11.52 6.59
C SER A 176 -5.70 12.08 8.01
N LEU A 177 -6.55 13.01 8.43
CA LEU A 177 -6.51 13.59 9.77
C LEU A 177 -7.08 12.65 10.85
N GLN A 178 -7.90 11.67 10.49
CA GLN A 178 -8.44 10.65 11.42
C GLN A 178 -7.47 9.47 11.62
N TYR A 179 -6.36 9.45 10.89
CA TYR A 179 -5.36 8.39 11.00
C TYR A 179 -4.78 8.31 12.43
N PRO A 180 -4.62 7.10 13.03
CA PRO A 180 -4.04 6.98 14.37
C PRO A 180 -2.59 7.47 14.37
N ALA A 181 -2.27 8.48 15.19
CA ALA A 181 -0.96 9.12 15.19
C ALA A 181 0.18 8.13 15.53
N LYS A 182 -0.03 7.25 16.51
CA LYS A 182 0.95 6.22 16.88
C LYS A 182 1.28 5.31 15.70
N HIS A 183 0.25 4.79 15.05
CA HIS A 183 0.39 3.90 13.89
C HIS A 183 1.12 4.60 12.71
N LEU A 184 0.80 5.87 12.45
CA LEU A 184 1.51 6.70 11.49
C LEU A 184 2.99 6.89 11.85
N PHE A 185 3.30 7.22 13.11
CA PHE A 185 4.68 7.49 13.53
C PHE A 185 5.53 6.23 13.52
N GLU A 186 4.98 5.07 13.92
CA GLU A 186 5.63 3.76 13.80
C GLU A 186 6.01 3.46 12.35
N PHE A 187 5.08 3.66 11.42
CA PHE A 187 5.33 3.50 9.99
C PHE A 187 6.42 4.44 9.49
N LEU A 188 6.30 5.75 9.75
CA LEU A 188 7.27 6.74 9.29
C LEU A 188 8.67 6.48 9.88
N ASN A 189 8.75 6.08 11.14
CA ASN A 189 10.00 5.73 11.80
C ASN A 189 10.64 4.48 11.18
N HIS A 190 9.85 3.44 10.96
CA HIS A 190 10.29 2.18 10.34
C HIS A 190 10.88 2.43 8.94
N HIS A 191 10.26 3.31 8.16
CA HIS A 191 10.71 3.68 6.81
C HIS A 191 11.80 4.78 6.79
N GLY A 192 12.29 5.24 7.96
CA GLY A 192 13.31 6.30 8.05
C GLY A 192 12.82 7.69 7.60
N MET A 193 11.51 7.89 7.59
CA MET A 193 10.88 9.15 7.17
C MET A 193 10.78 10.20 8.29
N LEU A 194 11.18 9.86 9.52
CA LEU A 194 11.30 10.81 10.65
C LEU A 194 12.73 11.32 10.85
N GLU A 195 13.61 11.16 9.86
CA GLU A 195 14.99 11.63 9.89
C GLU A 195 15.39 12.24 8.54
N LEU A 196 16.27 13.21 8.58
CA LEU A 196 16.84 13.77 7.36
C LEU A 196 18.01 12.89 6.90
N GLY A 197 17.98 12.47 5.64
CA GLY A 197 19.09 11.73 5.03
C GLY A 197 19.15 10.23 5.34
N ASN A 198 18.18 9.66 6.08
CA ASN A 198 18.13 8.24 6.43
C ASN A 198 17.10 7.45 5.61
N SER A 199 16.78 7.89 4.39
CA SER A 199 15.89 7.15 3.50
C SER A 199 16.55 5.85 3.02
N PRO A 200 15.83 4.71 3.00
CA PRO A 200 16.37 3.49 2.42
C PRO A 200 16.61 3.64 0.91
N ILE A 201 17.45 2.77 0.37
CA ILE A 201 17.60 2.64 -1.09
C ILE A 201 16.38 1.92 -1.62
N TRP A 202 15.60 2.62 -2.43
CA TRP A 202 14.39 2.06 -3.04
C TRP A 202 14.73 1.30 -4.32
N LYS A 203 13.99 0.23 -4.55
CA LYS A 203 14.13 -0.65 -5.72
C LYS A 203 12.77 -0.94 -6.34
N THR A 204 12.78 -1.34 -7.60
CA THR A 204 11.62 -1.88 -8.33
C THR A 204 11.96 -3.21 -9.00
N VAL A 205 10.96 -4.03 -9.29
CA VAL A 205 11.15 -5.31 -9.96
C VAL A 205 11.41 -5.08 -11.45
N VAL A 206 12.49 -5.65 -11.96
CA VAL A 206 12.79 -5.61 -13.39
C VAL A 206 11.77 -6.44 -14.17
N GLY A 207 11.14 -5.85 -15.16
CA GLY A 207 10.05 -6.50 -15.91
C GLY A 207 8.69 -6.45 -15.21
N GLY A 208 8.57 -5.68 -14.11
CA GLY A 208 7.33 -5.45 -13.37
C GLY A 208 7.00 -6.52 -12.33
N SER A 209 6.12 -6.17 -11.43
CA SER A 209 5.75 -6.99 -10.26
C SER A 209 5.11 -8.34 -10.64
N ASN A 210 4.45 -8.42 -11.79
CA ASN A 210 3.88 -9.68 -12.27
C ASN A 210 4.93 -10.80 -12.46
N THR A 211 6.21 -10.45 -12.58
CA THR A 211 7.31 -11.42 -12.70
C THR A 211 7.36 -12.38 -11.50
N TYR A 212 7.26 -11.89 -10.27
CA TYR A 212 7.25 -12.76 -9.10
C TYR A 212 5.92 -13.51 -8.95
N VAL A 213 4.80 -12.88 -9.35
CA VAL A 213 3.48 -13.53 -9.35
C VAL A 213 3.49 -14.77 -10.24
N GLU A 214 3.94 -14.62 -11.48
CA GLU A 214 4.04 -15.73 -12.43
C GLU A 214 4.99 -16.83 -11.93
N ALA A 215 6.11 -16.44 -11.30
CA ALA A 215 7.07 -17.40 -10.74
C ALA A 215 6.44 -18.24 -9.62
N ILE A 216 5.66 -17.63 -8.72
CA ILE A 216 4.97 -18.37 -7.64
C ILE A 216 3.85 -19.24 -8.21
N VAL A 217 2.99 -18.70 -9.08
CA VAL A 217 1.83 -19.43 -9.63
C VAL A 217 2.27 -20.70 -10.37
N LYS A 218 3.38 -20.66 -11.11
CA LYS A 218 3.96 -21.83 -11.79
C LYS A 218 4.32 -22.97 -10.81
N LEU A 219 4.56 -22.67 -9.54
CA LEU A 219 4.89 -23.65 -8.50
C LEU A 219 3.64 -24.21 -7.79
N ILE A 220 2.45 -23.70 -8.12
CA ILE A 220 1.17 -24.12 -7.52
C ILE A 220 0.34 -24.84 -8.58
N PRO A 221 0.36 -26.19 -8.62
CA PRO A 221 -0.31 -26.96 -9.68
C PRO A 221 -1.82 -26.76 -9.75
N ASP A 222 -2.46 -26.47 -8.60
CA ASP A 222 -3.91 -26.25 -8.48
C ASP A 222 -4.23 -24.78 -8.20
N ALA A 223 -3.82 -23.89 -9.13
CA ALA A 223 -4.20 -22.47 -9.10
C ALA A 223 -5.39 -22.24 -10.04
N ARG A 224 -6.50 -21.73 -9.47
CA ARG A 224 -7.79 -21.61 -10.14
C ARG A 224 -8.24 -20.16 -10.21
N LYS A 225 -8.68 -19.72 -11.38
CA LYS A 225 -9.46 -18.48 -11.55
C LYS A 225 -10.92 -18.79 -11.29
N GLU A 226 -11.24 -18.95 -10.02
CA GLU A 226 -12.56 -19.34 -9.53
C GLU A 226 -12.92 -18.48 -8.31
N LYS A 227 -14.08 -17.84 -8.36
CA LYS A 227 -14.58 -17.04 -7.24
C LYS A 227 -15.10 -17.96 -6.12
N VAL A 228 -14.55 -17.81 -4.94
CA VAL A 228 -15.11 -18.42 -3.73
C VAL A 228 -16.28 -17.55 -3.24
N THR A 229 -17.41 -18.21 -3.00
CA THR A 229 -18.65 -17.58 -2.51
C THR A 229 -19.09 -18.11 -1.15
N SER A 230 -18.51 -19.23 -0.71
CA SER A 230 -18.85 -19.86 0.56
C SER A 230 -17.64 -20.52 1.19
N VAL A 231 -17.42 -20.22 2.47
CA VAL A 231 -16.47 -20.89 3.36
C VAL A 231 -17.23 -21.22 4.65
N ILE A 232 -17.19 -22.50 5.07
CA ILE A 232 -17.86 -22.99 6.29
C ILE A 232 -16.86 -23.85 7.06
N ARG A 233 -16.64 -23.54 8.35
CA ARG A 233 -15.81 -24.37 9.24
C ARG A 233 -16.67 -25.45 9.89
N PHE A 234 -16.14 -26.65 9.92
CA PHE A 234 -16.63 -27.78 10.68
C PHE A 234 -15.57 -28.22 11.70
N GLU A 235 -15.89 -29.14 12.57
CA GLU A 235 -14.95 -29.61 13.57
C GLU A 235 -13.68 -30.21 12.95
N ASP A 236 -13.82 -31.07 11.92
CA ASP A 236 -12.74 -31.84 11.33
C ASP A 236 -12.25 -31.32 9.96
N TYR A 237 -12.96 -30.42 9.32
CA TYR A 237 -12.64 -29.90 7.99
C TYR A 237 -13.20 -28.49 7.74
N VAL A 238 -12.87 -27.93 6.62
CA VAL A 238 -13.46 -26.69 6.08
C VAL A 238 -14.06 -26.99 4.73
N GLU A 239 -15.21 -26.42 4.45
CA GLU A 239 -15.84 -26.48 3.12
C GLU A 239 -15.64 -25.15 2.38
N VAL A 240 -15.11 -25.21 1.17
CA VAL A 240 -14.93 -24.05 0.28
C VAL A 240 -15.66 -24.35 -1.02
N ASN A 241 -16.71 -23.58 -1.35
CA ASN A 241 -17.60 -23.85 -2.49
C ASN A 241 -18.10 -25.30 -2.57
N GLY A 242 -18.41 -25.95 -1.44
CA GLY A 242 -18.85 -27.34 -1.37
C GLY A 242 -17.72 -28.39 -1.43
N ALA A 243 -16.47 -28.00 -1.65
CA ALA A 243 -15.31 -28.89 -1.61
C ALA A 243 -14.66 -28.89 -0.22
N ARG A 244 -14.24 -30.08 0.25
CA ARG A 244 -13.62 -30.27 1.58
C ARG A 244 -12.11 -30.04 1.52
N PHE A 245 -11.62 -29.32 2.54
CA PHE A 245 -10.21 -29.07 2.81
C PHE A 245 -9.93 -29.26 4.31
N ASP A 246 -8.71 -29.60 4.68
CA ASP A 246 -8.32 -29.68 6.08
C ASP A 246 -8.22 -28.28 6.70
N ARG A 247 -7.79 -27.28 5.92
CA ARG A 247 -7.56 -25.90 6.36
C ARG A 247 -7.88 -24.89 5.27
N VAL A 248 -8.12 -23.62 5.68
CA VAL A 248 -8.32 -22.49 4.75
C VAL A 248 -7.55 -21.25 5.21
N ILE A 249 -6.96 -20.53 4.26
CA ILE A 249 -6.45 -19.17 4.44
C ILE A 249 -7.34 -18.23 3.64
N ILE A 250 -8.01 -17.28 4.32
CA ILE A 250 -8.74 -16.19 3.68
C ILE A 250 -7.80 -15.02 3.51
N ALA A 251 -7.34 -14.79 2.28
CA ALA A 251 -6.37 -13.76 1.88
C ALA A 251 -7.00 -12.69 0.99
N THR A 252 -8.29 -12.42 1.19
CA THR A 252 -9.08 -11.38 0.52
C THR A 252 -9.11 -10.09 1.35
N HIS A 253 -9.78 -9.06 0.86
CA HIS A 253 -10.19 -7.92 1.68
C HIS A 253 -11.11 -8.37 2.81
N ALA A 254 -11.19 -7.59 3.89
CA ALA A 254 -11.98 -7.94 5.08
C ALA A 254 -13.49 -7.99 4.79
N ASP A 255 -14.02 -7.09 3.97
CA ASP A 255 -15.41 -7.09 3.52
C ASP A 255 -15.74 -8.34 2.69
N SER A 256 -14.87 -8.71 1.76
CA SER A 256 -15.01 -9.95 0.98
C SER A 256 -14.92 -11.20 1.88
N ALA A 257 -14.03 -11.20 2.87
CA ALA A 257 -13.95 -12.26 3.86
C ALA A 257 -15.27 -12.41 4.62
N LEU A 258 -15.89 -11.29 5.02
CA LEU A 258 -17.18 -11.26 5.70
C LEU A 258 -18.32 -11.79 4.83
N GLU A 259 -18.30 -11.54 3.52
CA GLU A 259 -19.29 -12.03 2.57
C GLU A 259 -19.22 -13.56 2.40
N ILE A 260 -18.02 -14.12 2.30
CA ILE A 260 -17.84 -15.54 1.98
C ILE A 260 -17.91 -16.46 3.20
N LEU A 261 -17.54 -15.99 4.41
CA LEU A 261 -17.52 -16.79 5.64
C LEU A 261 -18.94 -16.92 6.22
N LYS A 262 -19.57 -18.10 6.09
CA LYS A 262 -20.98 -18.30 6.44
C LYS A 262 -21.19 -18.59 7.93
N ASP A 263 -20.20 -19.13 8.61
CA ASP A 263 -20.18 -19.46 10.03
C ASP A 263 -19.42 -18.41 10.88
N VAL A 264 -19.33 -17.18 10.38
CA VAL A 264 -18.60 -16.08 11.03
C VAL A 264 -19.11 -15.81 12.45
N THR A 265 -18.23 -15.79 13.44
CA THR A 265 -18.59 -15.46 14.83
C THR A 265 -18.97 -13.99 14.98
N SER A 266 -19.65 -13.61 16.07
CA SER A 266 -20.01 -12.22 16.33
C SER A 266 -18.78 -11.31 16.44
N GLU A 267 -17.69 -11.80 17.04
CA GLU A 267 -16.44 -11.06 17.17
C GLU A 267 -15.71 -10.92 15.84
N GLU A 268 -15.59 -12.00 15.04
CA GLU A 268 -15.02 -11.94 13.70
C GLU A 268 -15.80 -10.97 12.82
N ARG A 269 -17.14 -11.03 12.88
CA ARG A 269 -18.03 -10.13 12.12
C ARG A 269 -17.77 -8.67 12.46
N ALA A 270 -17.71 -8.33 13.74
CA ALA A 270 -17.48 -6.97 14.20
C ALA A 270 -16.11 -6.45 13.71
N ASN A 271 -15.06 -7.25 13.90
CA ASN A 271 -13.70 -6.85 13.52
C ASN A 271 -13.50 -6.80 12.00
N LEU A 272 -14.08 -7.71 11.20
CA LEU A 272 -14.02 -7.64 9.75
C LEU A 272 -14.77 -6.39 9.22
N ALA A 273 -15.91 -6.03 9.83
CA ALA A 273 -16.68 -4.84 9.45
C ALA A 273 -15.99 -3.51 9.81
N ASP A 274 -15.13 -3.48 10.83
CA ASP A 274 -14.38 -2.28 11.23
C ASP A 274 -13.23 -1.93 10.25
N ILE A 275 -12.85 -2.83 9.35
CA ILE A 275 -11.84 -2.59 8.32
C ILE A 275 -12.55 -2.20 7.01
N THR A 276 -12.52 -0.91 6.72
CA THR A 276 -13.13 -0.34 5.51
C THR A 276 -12.06 0.02 4.46
N TYR A 277 -12.51 0.25 3.23
CA TYR A 277 -11.61 0.54 2.11
C TYR A 277 -12.01 1.82 1.38
N SER A 278 -11.02 2.63 1.00
CA SER A 278 -11.19 3.74 0.06
C SER A 278 -11.09 3.22 -1.37
N ARG A 279 -12.04 3.59 -2.22
CA ARG A 279 -12.05 3.23 -3.64
C ARG A 279 -11.39 4.31 -4.47
N ASN A 280 -10.36 3.94 -5.23
CA ASN A 280 -9.59 4.87 -6.02
C ASN A 280 -9.63 4.46 -7.50
N LYS A 281 -10.20 5.32 -8.36
CA LYS A 281 -10.07 5.19 -9.80
C LYS A 281 -8.60 5.44 -10.15
N THR A 282 -7.96 4.46 -10.73
CA THR A 282 -6.54 4.50 -11.09
C THR A 282 -6.42 4.36 -12.60
N VAL A 283 -5.75 5.32 -13.24
CA VAL A 283 -5.60 5.36 -14.70
C VAL A 283 -4.13 5.32 -15.08
N LEU A 284 -3.74 4.34 -15.88
CA LEU A 284 -2.46 4.33 -16.59
C LEU A 284 -2.64 5.07 -17.93
N HIS A 285 -1.80 6.07 -18.20
CA HIS A 285 -1.99 6.96 -19.35
C HIS A 285 -0.67 7.60 -19.82
N LYS A 286 -0.74 8.33 -20.96
CA LYS A 286 0.37 9.09 -21.55
C LYS A 286 0.24 10.61 -21.43
N ASP A 287 -0.65 11.11 -20.58
CA ASP A 287 -0.81 12.54 -20.40
C ASP A 287 0.17 13.12 -19.37
N ALA A 288 1.26 13.74 -19.85
CA ALA A 288 2.25 14.39 -18.99
C ALA A 288 1.78 15.76 -18.43
N SER A 289 0.61 16.29 -18.84
CA SER A 289 0.08 17.57 -18.36
C SER A 289 -0.36 17.53 -16.89
N VAL A 290 -0.58 16.33 -16.35
CA VAL A 290 -0.88 16.13 -14.93
C VAL A 290 0.35 16.33 -14.03
N LEU A 291 1.57 16.19 -14.58
CA LEU A 291 2.82 16.41 -13.88
C LEU A 291 3.12 17.93 -13.75
N PRO A 292 3.93 18.34 -12.77
CA PRO A 292 4.35 19.73 -12.64
C PRO A 292 4.95 20.29 -13.94
N LYS A 293 4.60 21.52 -14.31
CA LYS A 293 5.11 22.18 -15.51
C LYS A 293 6.64 22.32 -15.48
N SER A 294 7.18 22.68 -14.30
CA SER A 294 8.62 22.73 -14.10
C SER A 294 9.18 21.31 -13.99
N THR A 295 10.10 20.94 -14.88
CA THR A 295 10.80 19.64 -14.82
C THR A 295 11.59 19.46 -13.52
N LYS A 296 12.08 20.54 -12.91
CA LYS A 296 12.75 20.52 -11.60
C LYS A 296 11.81 20.13 -10.45
N ALA A 297 10.51 20.36 -10.63
CA ALA A 297 9.48 20.00 -9.65
C ALA A 297 8.84 18.62 -9.92
N ARG A 298 9.14 17.96 -11.03
CA ARG A 298 8.65 16.59 -11.30
C ARG A 298 9.37 15.59 -10.41
N ALA A 299 8.61 14.72 -9.80
CA ALA A 299 9.08 13.68 -8.89
C ALA A 299 8.48 12.33 -9.26
N SER A 300 8.90 11.27 -8.58
CA SER A 300 8.29 9.95 -8.72
C SER A 300 6.81 9.97 -8.36
N TRP A 301 6.46 10.66 -7.26
CA TRP A 301 5.10 10.91 -6.81
C TRP A 301 4.80 12.40 -6.90
N ASN A 302 3.71 12.77 -7.55
CA ASN A 302 3.35 14.17 -7.77
C ASN A 302 1.95 14.42 -7.20
N TYR A 303 1.89 15.04 -6.01
CA TYR A 303 0.66 15.43 -5.33
C TYR A 303 0.24 16.82 -5.84
N LYS A 304 -0.95 16.89 -6.43
CA LYS A 304 -1.50 18.13 -7.00
C LYS A 304 -2.66 18.65 -6.18
N MET A 305 -2.57 19.91 -5.77
CA MET A 305 -3.63 20.64 -5.07
C MET A 305 -4.18 21.75 -5.98
N GLN A 306 -5.48 21.77 -6.18
CA GLN A 306 -6.13 22.86 -6.90
C GLN A 306 -6.14 24.16 -6.07
N ASP A 307 -6.51 24.06 -4.80
CA ASP A 307 -6.56 25.22 -3.88
C ASP A 307 -6.36 24.73 -2.44
N CYS A 308 -5.28 25.12 -1.79
CA CYS A 308 -4.99 24.78 -0.40
C CYS A 308 -5.95 25.41 0.64
N ARG A 309 -6.84 26.33 0.21
CA ARG A 309 -7.87 26.93 1.07
C ARG A 309 -9.14 26.06 1.14
N LYS A 310 -9.30 25.11 0.21
CA LYS A 310 -10.41 24.16 0.16
C LYS A 310 -9.95 22.80 0.67
N GLU A 311 -10.89 22.01 1.15
CA GLU A 311 -10.66 20.60 1.46
C GLU A 311 -10.82 19.77 0.19
N SER A 312 -9.97 18.75 0.05
CA SER A 312 -10.09 17.77 -1.01
C SER A 312 -10.70 16.48 -0.45
N GLY A 313 -11.83 16.05 -1.01
CA GLY A 313 -12.47 14.79 -0.63
C GLY A 313 -11.71 13.55 -1.13
N GLN A 314 -10.90 13.70 -2.17
CA GLN A 314 -10.10 12.63 -2.76
C GLN A 314 -8.67 13.11 -3.04
N VAL A 315 -7.73 12.17 -2.87
CA VAL A 315 -6.33 12.42 -3.21
C VAL A 315 -6.15 12.46 -4.73
N LEU A 316 -5.42 13.46 -5.23
CA LEU A 316 -4.96 13.52 -6.61
C LEU A 316 -3.44 13.36 -6.66
N VAL A 317 -3.01 12.15 -6.99
CA VAL A 317 -1.59 11.79 -7.08
C VAL A 317 -1.31 11.19 -8.43
N SER A 318 -0.21 11.65 -9.06
CA SER A 318 0.28 11.10 -10.32
C SER A 318 1.69 10.51 -10.13
N TYR A 319 1.84 9.23 -10.40
CA TYR A 319 3.11 8.51 -10.35
C TYR A 319 3.77 8.56 -11.72
N TRP A 320 4.97 9.11 -11.80
CA TRP A 320 5.74 9.15 -13.06
C TRP A 320 6.54 7.85 -13.20
N MET A 321 6.00 6.94 -14.00
CA MET A 321 6.51 5.58 -14.11
C MET A 321 7.88 5.50 -14.79
N ASN A 322 8.20 6.44 -15.69
CA ASN A 322 9.52 6.51 -16.31
C ASN A 322 10.62 6.66 -15.26
N LEU A 323 10.38 7.45 -14.22
CA LEU A 323 11.33 7.64 -13.12
C LEU A 323 11.29 6.48 -12.13
N LEU A 324 10.07 6.03 -11.74
CA LEU A 324 9.88 4.96 -10.76
C LEU A 324 10.36 3.59 -11.23
N MET A 325 10.26 3.30 -12.52
CA MET A 325 10.63 1.98 -13.07
C MET A 325 11.85 2.05 -13.99
N ASN A 326 12.54 3.20 -14.07
CA ASN A 326 13.67 3.44 -14.98
C ASN A 326 13.35 3.06 -16.43
N LEU A 327 12.14 3.42 -16.91
CA LEU A 327 11.70 3.07 -18.24
C LEU A 327 12.52 3.82 -19.29
N LYS A 328 13.10 3.09 -20.23
CA LYS A 328 13.78 3.66 -21.40
C LYS A 328 12.75 3.86 -22.52
N ALA A 329 11.98 4.93 -22.44
CA ALA A 329 10.90 5.22 -23.38
C ALA A 329 10.89 6.70 -23.77
N ASN A 330 10.46 7.00 -25.00
CA ASN A 330 10.31 8.37 -25.50
C ASN A 330 9.00 9.02 -25.03
N SER A 331 8.03 8.23 -24.59
CA SER A 331 6.76 8.71 -24.06
C SER A 331 6.80 8.73 -22.54
N ASP A 332 6.09 9.69 -21.93
CA ASP A 332 5.80 9.64 -20.50
C ASP A 332 4.69 8.63 -20.22
N TYR A 333 4.90 7.79 -19.23
CA TYR A 333 3.88 6.90 -18.66
C TYR A 333 3.58 7.34 -17.24
N VAL A 334 2.31 7.55 -16.98
CA VAL A 334 1.84 8.06 -15.69
C VAL A 334 0.70 7.19 -15.18
N VAL A 335 0.72 6.89 -13.89
CA VAL A 335 -0.41 6.30 -13.19
C VAL A 335 -1.01 7.38 -12.30
N THR A 336 -2.27 7.76 -12.54
CA THR A 336 -2.95 8.81 -11.78
C THR A 336 -4.14 8.25 -11.00
N LEU A 337 -4.21 8.60 -9.71
CA LEU A 337 -5.33 8.30 -8.84
C LEU A 337 -6.32 9.47 -8.85
N ASN A 338 -7.60 9.16 -9.09
CA ASN A 338 -8.75 10.06 -8.99
C ASN A 338 -8.66 11.31 -9.90
N GLY A 339 -7.81 11.26 -10.93
CA GLY A 339 -7.71 12.33 -11.91
C GLY A 339 -8.60 12.10 -13.13
N GLU A 340 -8.99 13.21 -13.77
CA GLU A 340 -9.63 13.18 -15.08
C GLU A 340 -8.54 13.16 -16.15
N ILE A 341 -8.55 12.15 -16.99
CA ILE A 341 -7.58 11.95 -18.07
C ILE A 341 -8.34 11.92 -19.39
N PRO A 342 -7.91 12.68 -20.43
CA PRO A 342 -8.49 12.60 -21.76
C PRO A 342 -8.49 11.16 -22.28
N GLU A 343 -9.63 10.71 -22.82
CA GLU A 343 -9.85 9.30 -23.19
C GLU A 343 -8.78 8.78 -24.17
N GLU A 344 -8.39 9.61 -25.12
CA GLU A 344 -7.37 9.29 -26.13
C GLU A 344 -5.94 9.10 -25.54
N LYS A 345 -5.72 9.50 -24.29
CA LYS A 345 -4.46 9.31 -23.56
C LYS A 345 -4.48 8.09 -22.65
N VAL A 346 -5.67 7.54 -22.37
CA VAL A 346 -5.86 6.40 -21.45
C VAL A 346 -5.31 5.13 -22.09
N ILE A 347 -4.55 4.37 -21.30
CA ILE A 347 -4.07 3.03 -21.64
C ILE A 347 -4.91 1.99 -20.94
N ALA A 348 -5.11 2.14 -19.62
CA ALA A 348 -5.91 1.23 -18.81
C ALA A 348 -6.54 1.98 -17.63
N THR A 349 -7.74 1.55 -17.24
CA THR A 349 -8.42 2.03 -16.03
C THR A 349 -8.61 0.87 -15.07
N MET A 350 -8.21 1.07 -13.82
CA MET A 350 -8.36 0.14 -12.70
C MET A 350 -9.12 0.81 -11.57
N HIS A 351 -9.70 -0.01 -10.69
CA HIS A 351 -10.28 0.44 -9.43
C HIS A 351 -9.56 -0.28 -8.31
N TYR A 352 -8.69 0.45 -7.59
CA TYR A 352 -7.96 -0.10 -6.46
C TYR A 352 -8.61 0.34 -5.16
N GLU A 353 -8.62 -0.57 -4.22
CA GLU A 353 -9.15 -0.34 -2.88
C GLU A 353 -8.01 -0.41 -1.86
N HIS A 354 -7.92 0.63 -1.04
CA HIS A 354 -6.89 0.74 -0.01
C HIS A 354 -7.54 0.75 1.38
N PRO A 355 -6.99 0.02 2.37
CA PRO A 355 -7.56 0.01 3.71
C PRO A 355 -7.48 1.40 4.35
N VAL A 356 -8.57 1.80 5.00
CA VAL A 356 -8.66 3.03 5.78
C VAL A 356 -8.30 2.73 7.23
N PHE A 357 -7.23 3.33 7.73
CA PHE A 357 -6.75 3.06 9.07
C PHE A 357 -7.37 4.04 10.08
N THR A 358 -8.36 3.55 10.80
CA THR A 358 -8.91 4.17 12.01
C THR A 358 -8.38 3.43 13.24
N VAL A 359 -8.60 3.98 14.43
CA VAL A 359 -8.29 3.29 15.70
C VAL A 359 -9.00 1.92 15.75
N LYS A 360 -10.27 1.86 15.31
CA LYS A 360 -11.03 0.61 15.25
C LYS A 360 -10.41 -0.39 14.27
N ALA A 361 -10.04 0.05 13.06
CA ALA A 361 -9.42 -0.81 12.07
C ALA A 361 -8.07 -1.38 12.53
N VAL A 362 -7.24 -0.60 13.22
CA VAL A 362 -5.97 -1.08 13.80
C VAL A 362 -6.20 -2.13 14.88
N ASN A 363 -7.20 -1.93 15.77
CA ASN A 363 -7.57 -2.91 16.79
C ASN A 363 -8.16 -4.18 16.17
N ALA A 364 -9.02 -4.04 15.17
CA ALA A 364 -9.59 -5.14 14.42
C ALA A 364 -8.51 -6.00 13.72
N ALA A 365 -7.52 -5.36 13.09
CA ALA A 365 -6.37 -6.05 12.52
C ALA A 365 -5.58 -6.85 13.57
N ALA A 366 -5.43 -6.31 14.79
CA ALA A 366 -4.78 -7.01 15.90
C ALA A 366 -5.55 -8.27 16.33
N PHE A 367 -6.88 -8.19 16.40
CA PHE A 367 -7.75 -9.35 16.69
C PHE A 367 -7.64 -10.41 15.58
N LEU A 368 -7.82 -10.01 14.32
CA LEU A 368 -7.89 -10.92 13.17
C LEU A 368 -6.59 -11.70 12.94
N ARG A 369 -5.42 -11.18 13.32
CA ARG A 369 -4.14 -11.90 13.26
C ARG A 369 -4.15 -13.22 14.05
N ASN A 370 -4.98 -13.34 15.08
CA ASN A 370 -5.08 -14.51 15.96
C ASN A 370 -6.42 -15.24 15.85
N ALA A 371 -7.38 -14.72 15.09
CA ALA A 371 -8.72 -15.29 14.91
C ALA A 371 -8.73 -16.52 14.00
N GLY A 372 -9.93 -17.08 13.77
CA GLY A 372 -10.18 -18.19 12.82
C GLY A 372 -10.04 -19.59 13.39
N GLY A 373 -9.57 -19.76 14.65
CA GLY A 373 -9.42 -21.08 15.26
C GLY A 373 -8.36 -21.96 14.57
N PRO A 374 -8.40 -23.30 14.73
CA PRO A 374 -7.33 -24.17 14.26
C PRO A 374 -7.31 -24.40 12.74
N ARG A 375 -8.44 -24.17 12.05
CA ARG A 375 -8.59 -24.53 10.63
C ARG A 375 -8.66 -23.36 9.67
N LEU A 376 -8.76 -22.12 10.18
CA LEU A 376 -8.82 -20.91 9.38
C LEU A 376 -7.75 -19.93 9.84
N ALA A 377 -7.12 -19.26 8.90
CA ALA A 377 -6.28 -18.09 9.14
C ALA A 377 -6.71 -16.94 8.22
N PHE A 378 -6.67 -15.71 8.75
CA PHE A 378 -6.80 -14.50 7.93
C PHE A 378 -5.43 -14.02 7.51
N ALA A 379 -5.31 -13.53 6.27
CA ALA A 379 -4.11 -12.90 5.75
C ALA A 379 -4.50 -11.70 4.88
N GLY A 380 -3.70 -10.66 4.90
CA GLY A 380 -3.95 -9.44 4.12
C GLY A 380 -3.03 -8.31 4.53
N ALA A 381 -2.78 -7.38 3.62
CA ALA A 381 -1.99 -6.18 3.92
C ALA A 381 -2.65 -5.30 4.98
N HIS A 382 -3.99 -5.32 5.07
CA HIS A 382 -4.78 -4.61 6.08
C HIS A 382 -4.54 -5.07 7.52
N LEU A 383 -3.89 -6.22 7.70
CA LEU A 383 -3.45 -6.69 9.03
C LEU A 383 -2.15 -6.02 9.51
N GLY A 384 -1.58 -5.13 8.72
CA GLY A 384 -0.41 -4.30 9.05
C GLY A 384 -0.64 -2.84 8.68
N TRP A 385 0.28 -2.22 7.95
CA TRP A 385 0.18 -0.85 7.45
C TRP A 385 -0.41 -0.73 6.03
N GLY A 386 -0.84 -1.82 5.43
CA GLY A 386 -1.46 -1.85 4.11
C GLY A 386 -0.49 -2.00 2.94
N PHE A 387 0.79 -2.26 3.20
CA PHE A 387 1.82 -2.39 2.17
C PHE A 387 2.05 -3.84 1.74
N HIS A 388 2.78 -3.99 0.64
CA HIS A 388 3.07 -5.31 0.08
C HIS A 388 3.83 -6.21 1.05
N GLU A 389 4.76 -5.64 1.82
CA GLU A 389 5.45 -6.38 2.90
C GLU A 389 4.50 -6.83 4.01
N ASP A 390 3.52 -6.00 4.39
CA ASP A 390 2.53 -6.40 5.40
C ASP A 390 1.70 -7.59 4.91
N GLY A 391 1.36 -7.56 3.62
CA GLY A 391 0.71 -8.68 2.97
C GLY A 391 1.58 -9.94 2.98
N ALA A 392 2.84 -9.84 2.59
CA ALA A 392 3.78 -10.96 2.64
C ALA A 392 3.96 -11.49 4.07
N ARG A 393 4.17 -10.60 5.04
CA ARG A 393 4.29 -10.94 6.46
C ARG A 393 3.06 -11.66 7.00
N SER A 394 1.85 -11.21 6.64
CA SER A 394 0.62 -11.87 7.05
C SER A 394 0.45 -13.23 6.40
N GLY A 395 0.86 -13.40 5.15
CA GLY A 395 0.92 -14.69 4.46
C GLY A 395 1.88 -15.66 5.13
N VAL A 396 3.06 -15.19 5.54
CA VAL A 396 4.02 -15.98 6.35
C VAL A 396 3.40 -16.42 7.67
N ALA A 397 2.73 -15.50 8.39
CA ALA A 397 2.10 -15.82 9.67
C ALA A 397 0.98 -16.87 9.51
N ALA A 398 0.13 -16.74 8.49
CA ALA A 398 -0.92 -17.70 8.19
C ALA A 398 -0.34 -19.08 7.80
N ALA A 399 0.71 -19.12 6.99
CA ALA A 399 1.38 -20.37 6.63
C ALA A 399 2.03 -21.05 7.84
N ARG A 400 2.69 -20.28 8.72
CA ARG A 400 3.28 -20.79 9.98
C ARG A 400 2.24 -21.36 10.94
N LYS A 401 1.05 -20.78 11.02
CA LYS A 401 -0.08 -21.33 11.79
C LYS A 401 -0.45 -22.75 11.33
N PHE A 402 -0.19 -23.06 10.07
CA PHE A 402 -0.42 -24.39 9.48
C PHE A 402 0.87 -25.21 9.31
N GLY A 403 1.92 -24.86 10.02
CA GLY A 403 3.14 -25.67 10.13
C GLY A 403 4.23 -25.39 9.09
N ALA A 404 4.12 -24.34 8.29
CA ALA A 404 5.22 -23.95 7.42
C ALA A 404 6.44 -23.47 8.24
N ILE A 405 7.61 -23.93 7.85
CA ILE A 405 8.91 -23.53 8.43
C ILE A 405 9.62 -22.64 7.40
N TRP A 406 9.80 -21.35 7.73
CA TRP A 406 10.44 -20.40 6.82
C TRP A 406 10.99 -19.16 7.55
#